data_c94238e86c560d8bf54ba244a734c190
#
_entry.id   c94238e86c560d8bf54ba244a734c190
#
_cell.length_a   1.000
_cell.length_b   1.000
_cell.length_c   1.000
_cell.angle_alpha   90.00
_cell.angle_beta   90.00
_cell.angle_gamma   90.00
#
_symmetry.space_group_name_H-M   'P 1'
#
loop_
_entity.id
_entity.type
_entity.pdbx_description
1 polymer ?
#
loop_
_entity_poly.entity_id
_entity_poly.type
_entity_poly.pdbx_seq_one_letter_code
_entity_poly.pdbx_strand_id
1 'polypeptide(L)'
;DRLRSRGLGDVYKRQIYIIMNAISYKQLRAFAAQYGAVVGLMWIVSFAFYIIGLTRPLVGNVGLIIGLLSVVTAGFLIRKFRGEVFPLRFGQSWWMATLIFMYASLLMAVAQFVYFRYIDNGLLLQTYSTIMQQPEAVAMMQSMMPGEDAAEVSRQVIDLLKSISPIQLTFEFLVYNLMFGFLLAIPTA
;
A
#
# COMPACT_ATOMS: atom_id res chain seq x y z
N ASP A 1 -4.76 -9.23 57.66
CA ASP A 1 -3.66 -9.64 56.74
C ASP A 1 -4.10 -10.22 55.38
N ARG A 2 -5.29 -10.86 55.29
CA ARG A 2 -5.80 -11.45 54.03
C ARG A 2 -6.19 -10.40 52.97
N LEU A 3 -6.53 -9.19 53.34
CA LEU A 3 -6.90 -8.13 52.43
C LEU A 3 -5.68 -7.44 51.79
N ARG A 4 -4.55 -7.38 52.51
CA ARG A 4 -3.27 -6.85 51.98
C ARG A 4 -2.63 -7.77 50.94
N SER A 5 -2.74 -9.08 51.11
CA SER A 5 -2.18 -10.05 50.17
C SER A 5 -2.94 -10.12 48.84
N ARG A 6 -4.27 -9.86 48.82
CA ARG A 6 -5.07 -9.78 47.58
C ARG A 6 -4.71 -8.55 46.73
N GLY A 7 -4.49 -7.39 47.34
CA GLY A 7 -4.13 -6.17 46.62
C GLY A 7 -2.76 -6.27 45.97
N LEU A 8 -1.76 -6.85 46.60
CA LEU A 8 -0.42 -7.05 46.04
C LEU A 8 -0.46 -8.02 44.84
N GLY A 9 -1.26 -9.10 44.91
CA GLY A 9 -1.41 -10.04 43.81
C GLY A 9 -2.06 -9.41 42.57
N ASP A 10 -3.01 -8.52 42.74
CA ASP A 10 -3.67 -7.83 41.63
C ASP A 10 -2.78 -6.76 40.98
N VAL A 11 -1.99 -6.03 41.76
CA VAL A 11 -0.97 -5.07 41.23
C VAL A 11 0.10 -5.82 40.45
N TYR A 12 0.60 -6.95 40.97
CA TYR A 12 1.62 -7.76 40.28
C TYR A 12 1.08 -8.37 38.98
N LYS A 13 -0.15 -8.88 38.98
CA LYS A 13 -0.80 -9.36 37.73
C LYS A 13 -0.99 -8.26 36.70
N ARG A 14 -1.39 -7.06 37.10
CA ARG A 14 -1.50 -5.92 36.19
C ARG A 14 -0.15 -5.50 35.61
N GLN A 15 0.92 -5.46 36.41
CA GLN A 15 2.26 -5.14 35.93
C GLN A 15 2.76 -6.18 34.93
N ILE A 16 2.61 -7.49 35.21
CA ILE A 16 2.97 -8.56 34.27
C ILE A 16 2.19 -8.43 32.97
N TYR A 17 0.87 -8.17 33.05
CA TYR A 17 0.03 -8.01 31.88
C TYR A 17 0.46 -6.80 31.00
N ILE A 18 0.81 -5.68 31.63
CA ILE A 18 1.31 -4.48 30.91
C ILE A 18 2.66 -4.77 30.24
N ILE A 19 3.59 -5.44 30.93
CA ILE A 19 4.90 -5.81 30.40
C ILE A 19 4.77 -6.79 29.24
N MET A 20 3.93 -7.82 29.37
CA MET A 20 3.68 -8.79 28.29
C MET A 20 3.06 -8.13 27.05
N ASN A 21 2.10 -7.21 27.24
CA ASN A 21 1.53 -6.47 26.12
C ASN A 21 2.57 -5.54 25.45
N ALA A 22 3.41 -4.86 26.23
CA ALA A 22 4.46 -3.99 25.67
C ALA A 22 5.51 -4.77 24.84
N ILE A 23 5.90 -5.96 25.32
CA ILE A 23 6.83 -6.85 24.59
C ILE A 23 6.16 -7.34 23.30
N SER A 24 4.89 -7.76 23.38
CA SER A 24 4.09 -8.21 22.23
C SER A 24 3.99 -7.13 21.15
N TYR A 25 3.71 -5.87 21.49
CA TYR A 25 3.65 -4.77 20.51
C TYR A 25 5.00 -4.44 19.89
N LYS A 26 6.10 -4.52 20.64
CA LYS A 26 7.45 -4.32 20.09
C LYS A 26 7.81 -5.39 19.07
N GLN A 27 7.53 -6.65 19.37
CA GLN A 27 7.72 -7.77 18.46
C GLN A 27 6.84 -7.62 17.22
N LEU A 28 5.56 -7.30 17.38
CA LEU A 28 4.61 -7.10 16.29
C LEU A 28 5.13 -6.05 15.30
N ARG A 29 5.63 -4.90 15.77
CA ARG A 29 6.19 -3.85 14.92
C ARG A 29 7.46 -4.32 14.18
N ALA A 30 8.35 -5.05 14.84
CA ALA A 30 9.56 -5.55 14.23
C ALA A 30 9.26 -6.54 13.10
N PHE A 31 8.35 -7.49 13.33
CA PHE A 31 7.91 -8.43 12.29
C PHE A 31 7.11 -7.72 11.18
N ALA A 32 6.26 -6.75 11.54
CA ALA A 32 5.54 -5.97 10.53
C ALA A 32 6.49 -5.21 9.60
N ALA A 33 7.60 -4.68 10.10
CA ALA A 33 8.60 -4.02 9.26
C ALA A 33 9.31 -5.02 8.32
N GLN A 34 9.70 -6.21 8.81
CA GLN A 34 10.30 -7.27 7.99
C GLN A 34 9.34 -7.77 6.92
N TYR A 35 8.09 -8.05 7.30
CA TYR A 35 7.06 -8.52 6.35
C TYR A 35 6.66 -7.42 5.37
N GLY A 36 6.62 -6.17 5.83
CA GLY A 36 6.40 -5.01 4.98
C GLY A 36 7.49 -4.81 3.93
N ALA A 37 8.75 -5.12 4.27
CA ALA A 37 9.84 -5.11 3.30
C ALA A 37 9.63 -6.19 2.21
N VAL A 38 9.21 -7.41 2.58
CA VAL A 38 8.91 -8.48 1.61
C VAL A 38 7.76 -8.06 0.68
N VAL A 39 6.65 -7.59 1.24
CA VAL A 39 5.49 -7.12 0.46
C VAL A 39 5.87 -5.91 -0.40
N GLY A 40 6.65 -4.98 0.12
CA GLY A 40 7.13 -3.81 -0.60
C GLY A 40 8.03 -4.15 -1.80
N LEU A 41 8.90 -5.15 -1.66
CA LEU A 41 9.69 -5.67 -2.78
C LEU A 41 8.78 -6.29 -3.86
N MET A 42 7.75 -7.04 -3.47
CA MET A 42 6.75 -7.55 -4.43
C MET A 42 6.04 -6.40 -5.15
N TRP A 43 5.70 -5.31 -4.45
CA TRP A 43 5.09 -4.14 -5.06
C TRP A 43 6.03 -3.41 -6.03
N ILE A 44 7.33 -3.31 -5.69
CA ILE A 44 8.33 -2.74 -6.61
C ILE A 44 8.42 -3.56 -7.89
N VAL A 45 8.47 -4.89 -7.78
CA VAL A 45 8.47 -5.79 -8.96
C VAL A 45 7.17 -5.65 -9.75
N SER A 46 6.02 -5.63 -9.07
CA SER A 46 4.71 -5.40 -9.68
C SER A 46 4.69 -4.07 -10.46
N PHE A 47 5.21 -3.01 -9.89
CA PHE A 47 5.32 -1.69 -10.53
C PHE A 47 6.23 -1.70 -11.75
N ALA A 48 7.37 -2.38 -11.69
CA ALA A 48 8.26 -2.52 -12.85
C ALA A 48 7.53 -3.21 -14.02
N PHE A 49 6.78 -4.28 -13.75
CA PHE A 49 5.93 -4.93 -14.75
C PHE A 49 4.79 -4.04 -15.25
N TYR A 50 4.19 -3.23 -14.37
CA TYR A 50 3.18 -2.24 -14.76
C TYR A 50 3.76 -1.22 -15.75
N ILE A 51 4.92 -0.65 -15.46
CA ILE A 51 5.59 0.32 -16.35
C ILE A 51 5.90 -0.30 -17.71
N ILE A 52 6.46 -1.52 -17.76
CA ILE A 52 6.68 -2.23 -19.01
C ILE A 52 5.34 -2.49 -19.73
N GLY A 53 4.29 -2.74 -18.96
CA GLY A 53 2.93 -2.96 -19.44
C GLY A 53 2.31 -1.76 -20.13
N LEU A 54 2.76 -0.53 -19.88
CA LEU A 54 2.32 0.67 -20.62
C LEU A 54 2.58 0.55 -22.13
N THR A 55 3.65 -0.13 -22.51
CA THR A 55 3.99 -0.39 -23.93
C THR A 55 3.68 -1.83 -24.37
N ARG A 56 3.54 -2.77 -23.42
CA ARG A 56 3.30 -4.19 -23.67
C ARG A 56 2.22 -4.72 -22.73
N PRO A 57 0.92 -4.60 -23.06
CA PRO A 57 -0.20 -4.88 -22.14
C PRO A 57 -0.16 -6.28 -21.50
N LEU A 58 0.28 -7.30 -22.23
CA LEU A 58 0.40 -8.67 -21.69
C LEU A 58 1.37 -8.76 -20.51
N VAL A 59 2.45 -7.96 -20.53
CA VAL A 59 3.44 -7.90 -19.45
C VAL A 59 2.86 -7.18 -18.22
N GLY A 60 2.02 -6.16 -18.43
CA GLY A 60 1.31 -5.47 -17.35
C GLY A 60 0.43 -6.39 -16.51
N ASN A 61 -0.19 -7.40 -17.12
CA ASN A 61 -1.00 -8.39 -16.41
C ASN A 61 -0.19 -9.20 -15.40
N VAL A 62 1.09 -9.47 -15.67
CA VAL A 62 2.00 -10.11 -14.70
C VAL A 62 2.17 -9.24 -13.46
N GLY A 63 2.29 -7.92 -13.64
CA GLY A 63 2.32 -6.96 -12.52
C GLY A 63 1.08 -7.05 -11.64
N LEU A 64 -0.11 -7.09 -12.24
CA LEU A 64 -1.37 -7.24 -11.49
C LEU A 64 -1.40 -8.55 -10.68
N ILE A 65 -0.98 -9.65 -11.26
CA ILE A 65 -0.91 -10.96 -10.58
C ILE A 65 0.03 -10.88 -9.37
N ILE A 66 1.23 -10.30 -9.53
CA ILE A 66 2.19 -10.13 -8.43
C ILE A 66 1.60 -9.24 -7.34
N GLY A 67 0.91 -8.16 -7.71
CA GLY A 67 0.21 -7.28 -6.77
C GLY A 67 -0.84 -8.03 -5.94
N LEU A 68 -1.67 -8.86 -6.58
CA LEU A 68 -2.65 -9.71 -5.89
C LEU A 68 -1.99 -10.76 -4.98
N LEU A 69 -0.94 -11.41 -5.47
CA LEU A 69 -0.18 -12.39 -4.68
C LEU A 69 0.47 -11.76 -3.44
N SER A 70 0.82 -10.48 -3.47
CA SER A 70 1.38 -9.77 -2.31
C SER A 70 0.40 -9.70 -1.14
N VAL A 71 -0.90 -9.56 -1.42
CA VAL A 71 -1.97 -9.55 -0.40
C VAL A 71 -2.10 -10.94 0.25
N VAL A 72 -2.07 -11.99 -0.57
CA VAL A 72 -2.08 -13.38 -0.08
C VAL A 72 -0.84 -13.65 0.76
N THR A 73 0.33 -13.17 0.32
CA THR A 73 1.59 -13.30 1.08
C THR A 73 1.50 -12.60 2.42
N ALA A 74 0.95 -11.38 2.48
CA ALA A 74 0.74 -10.67 3.75
C ALA A 74 -0.15 -11.48 4.71
N GLY A 75 -1.26 -12.02 4.24
CA GLY A 75 -2.15 -12.88 5.04
C GLY A 75 -1.46 -14.15 5.53
N PHE A 76 -0.66 -14.79 4.67
CA PHE A 76 0.14 -15.96 5.05
C PHE A 76 1.16 -15.63 6.15
N LEU A 77 1.88 -14.53 6.02
CA LEU A 77 2.89 -14.09 6.99
C LEU A 77 2.26 -13.76 8.36
N ILE A 78 1.08 -13.14 8.37
CA ILE A 78 0.34 -12.87 9.61
C ILE A 78 -0.11 -14.20 10.26
N ARG A 79 -0.62 -15.14 9.47
CA ARG A 79 -1.00 -16.48 9.99
C ARG A 79 0.20 -17.22 10.59
N LYS A 80 1.35 -17.15 9.91
CA LYS A 80 2.60 -17.73 10.40
C LYS A 80 3.00 -17.11 11.74
N PHE A 81 2.99 -15.77 11.83
CA PHE A 81 3.27 -15.06 13.08
C PHE A 81 2.33 -15.50 14.23
N ARG A 82 1.03 -15.62 13.96
CA ARG A 82 0.04 -16.05 14.95
C ARG A 82 0.28 -17.47 15.47
N GLY A 83 0.75 -18.37 14.62
CA GLY A 83 1.01 -19.76 14.99
C GLY A 83 2.35 -19.99 15.70
N GLU A 84 3.38 -19.25 15.32
CA GLU A 84 4.74 -19.52 15.76
C GLU A 84 5.24 -18.57 16.87
N VAL A 85 4.75 -17.33 16.88
CA VAL A 85 5.32 -16.27 17.74
C VAL A 85 4.34 -15.85 18.84
N PHE A 86 3.14 -15.42 18.46
CA PHE A 86 2.16 -14.90 19.41
C PHE A 86 0.73 -14.98 18.89
N PRO A 87 -0.23 -15.52 19.69
CA PRO A 87 -1.64 -15.56 19.30
C PRO A 87 -2.24 -14.14 19.30
N LEU A 88 -2.57 -13.64 18.09
CA LEU A 88 -3.15 -12.32 17.92
C LEU A 88 -4.68 -12.38 17.96
N ARG A 89 -5.30 -11.37 18.58
CA ARG A 89 -6.73 -11.06 18.40
C ARG A 89 -6.93 -10.36 17.07
N PHE A 90 -8.15 -10.35 16.52
CA PHE A 90 -8.47 -9.72 15.25
C PHE A 90 -7.95 -8.28 15.12
N GLY A 91 -8.19 -7.42 16.12
CA GLY A 91 -7.71 -6.03 16.09
C GLY A 91 -6.17 -5.90 16.06
N GLN A 92 -5.46 -6.83 16.72
CA GLN A 92 -3.98 -6.87 16.66
C GLN A 92 -3.48 -7.36 15.29
N SER A 93 -4.17 -8.35 14.70
CA SER A 93 -3.88 -8.83 13.35
C SER A 93 -4.12 -7.74 12.32
N TRP A 94 -5.24 -7.04 12.41
CA TRP A 94 -5.56 -5.91 11.55
C TRP A 94 -4.53 -4.77 11.67
N TRP A 95 -4.13 -4.44 12.90
CA TRP A 95 -3.08 -3.45 13.13
C TRP A 95 -1.73 -3.89 12.54
N MET A 96 -1.37 -5.17 12.71
CA MET A 96 -0.17 -5.74 12.09
C MET A 96 -0.24 -5.67 10.55
N ALA A 97 -1.37 -6.03 9.95
CA ALA A 97 -1.58 -5.93 8.51
C ALA A 97 -1.44 -4.48 8.02
N THR A 98 -2.05 -3.52 8.73
CA THR A 98 -1.93 -2.09 8.43
C THR A 98 -0.46 -1.63 8.45
N LEU A 99 0.31 -2.04 9.45
CA LEU A 99 1.73 -1.72 9.52
C LEU A 99 2.54 -2.36 8.39
N ILE A 100 2.24 -3.61 8.01
CA ILE A 100 2.89 -4.30 6.88
C ILE A 100 2.69 -3.48 5.60
N PHE A 101 1.45 -3.12 5.27
CA PHE A 101 1.15 -2.34 4.07
C PHE A 101 1.70 -0.91 4.15
N MET A 102 1.73 -0.30 5.33
CA MET A 102 2.38 1.01 5.53
C MET A 102 3.88 0.94 5.22
N TYR A 103 4.61 -0.02 5.76
CA TYR A 103 6.04 -0.17 5.46
C TYR A 103 6.29 -0.53 3.99
N ALA A 104 5.42 -1.37 3.40
CA ALA A 104 5.47 -1.68 1.97
C ALA A 104 5.26 -0.42 1.11
N SER A 105 4.28 0.43 1.47
CA SER A 105 3.99 1.69 0.77
C SER A 105 5.16 2.67 0.84
N LEU A 106 5.82 2.78 1.99
CA LEU A 106 7.00 3.64 2.15
C LEU A 106 8.17 3.17 1.29
N LEU A 107 8.44 1.86 1.28
CA LEU A 107 9.49 1.28 0.44
C LEU A 107 9.18 1.47 -1.05
N MET A 108 7.91 1.26 -1.43
CA MET A 108 7.43 1.49 -2.79
C MET A 108 7.57 2.95 -3.22
N ALA A 109 7.25 3.91 -2.34
CA ALA A 109 7.37 5.34 -2.63
C ALA A 109 8.82 5.73 -2.95
N VAL A 110 9.81 5.15 -2.26
CA VAL A 110 11.23 5.38 -2.57
C VAL A 110 11.55 4.91 -4.00
N ALA A 111 11.10 3.71 -4.37
CA ALA A 111 11.32 3.18 -5.72
C ALA A 111 10.60 4.02 -6.79
N GLN A 112 9.36 4.44 -6.53
CA GLN A 112 8.59 5.31 -7.42
C GLN A 112 9.26 6.67 -7.59
N PHE A 113 9.76 7.28 -6.51
CA PHE A 113 10.51 8.54 -6.61
C PHE A 113 11.75 8.41 -7.49
N VAL A 114 12.54 7.35 -7.28
CA VAL A 114 13.74 7.09 -8.11
C VAL A 114 13.34 6.89 -9.57
N TYR A 115 12.27 6.14 -9.83
CA TYR A 115 11.76 5.93 -11.18
C TYR A 115 11.33 7.26 -11.82
N PHE A 116 10.44 8.02 -11.23
CA PHE A 116 9.90 9.26 -11.81
C PHE A 116 10.95 10.35 -11.94
N ARG A 117 11.95 10.38 -11.06
CA ARG A 117 12.99 11.42 -11.08
C ARG A 117 14.09 11.14 -12.09
N TYR A 118 14.44 9.87 -12.32
CA TYR A 118 15.66 9.50 -13.03
C TYR A 118 15.45 8.57 -14.24
N ILE A 119 14.33 7.86 -14.32
CA ILE A 119 14.14 6.78 -15.31
C ILE A 119 12.98 7.07 -16.27
N ASP A 120 11.88 7.64 -15.81
CA ASP A 120 10.62 7.76 -16.54
C ASP A 120 10.76 8.51 -17.88
N ASN A 121 11.61 9.53 -17.96
CA ASN A 121 11.80 10.37 -19.15
C ASN A 121 10.48 10.83 -19.82
N GLY A 122 9.40 10.96 -19.03
CA GLY A 122 8.08 11.39 -19.51
C GLY A 122 7.23 10.29 -20.14
N LEU A 123 7.64 9.01 -20.07
CA LEU A 123 6.89 7.87 -20.62
C LEU A 123 5.47 7.80 -20.06
N LEU A 124 5.33 7.95 -18.72
CA LEU A 124 4.03 7.90 -18.07
C LEU A 124 3.09 8.98 -18.62
N LEU A 125 3.55 10.22 -18.64
CA LEU A 125 2.77 11.36 -19.17
C LEU A 125 2.40 11.18 -20.63
N GLN A 126 3.36 10.75 -21.46
CA GLN A 126 3.11 10.49 -22.87
C GLN A 126 2.05 9.41 -23.09
N THR A 127 2.15 8.32 -22.33
CA THR A 127 1.19 7.22 -22.42
C THR A 127 -0.22 7.68 -22.00
N TYR A 128 -0.35 8.39 -20.87
CA TYR A 128 -1.64 8.90 -20.41
C TYR A 128 -2.22 9.93 -21.38
N SER A 129 -1.41 10.83 -21.94
CA SER A 129 -1.88 11.81 -22.93
C SER A 129 -2.40 11.11 -24.19
N THR A 130 -1.73 10.04 -24.63
CA THR A 130 -2.17 9.25 -25.78
C THR A 130 -3.49 8.55 -25.51
N ILE A 131 -3.65 7.96 -24.32
CA ILE A 131 -4.89 7.29 -23.92
C ILE A 131 -6.05 8.27 -23.83
N MET A 132 -5.85 9.44 -23.22
CA MET A 132 -6.89 10.47 -23.07
C MET A 132 -7.34 11.09 -24.39
N GLN A 133 -6.55 11.00 -25.44
CA GLN A 133 -6.90 11.47 -26.78
C GLN A 133 -7.59 10.39 -27.63
N GLN A 134 -7.71 9.15 -27.15
CA GLN A 134 -8.44 8.11 -27.87
C GLN A 134 -9.94 8.41 -27.92
N PRO A 135 -10.62 8.11 -29.05
CA PRO A 135 -12.06 8.37 -29.21
C PRO A 135 -12.91 7.77 -28.10
N GLU A 136 -12.55 6.57 -27.64
CA GLU A 136 -13.25 5.86 -26.57
C GLU A 136 -13.13 6.59 -25.22
N ALA A 137 -11.95 7.11 -24.90
CA ALA A 137 -11.71 7.86 -23.66
C ALA A 137 -12.47 9.21 -23.70
N VAL A 138 -12.45 9.90 -24.84
CA VAL A 138 -13.21 11.14 -25.04
C VAL A 138 -14.72 10.88 -24.92
N ALA A 139 -15.24 9.82 -25.55
CA ALA A 139 -16.65 9.44 -25.45
C ALA A 139 -17.07 9.09 -24.01
N MET A 140 -16.20 8.38 -23.26
CA MET A 140 -16.44 8.07 -21.85
C MET A 140 -16.47 9.35 -21.00
N MET A 141 -15.54 10.28 -21.23
CA MET A 141 -15.49 11.56 -20.55
C MET A 141 -16.73 12.41 -20.83
N GLN A 142 -17.18 12.45 -22.09
CA GLN A 142 -18.43 13.14 -22.49
C GLN A 142 -19.66 12.56 -21.80
N SER A 143 -19.70 11.23 -21.59
CA SER A 143 -20.79 10.58 -20.87
C SER A 143 -20.81 10.87 -19.38
N MET A 144 -19.64 11.08 -18.76
CA MET A 144 -19.51 11.39 -17.34
C MET A 144 -19.76 12.86 -17.01
N MET A 145 -19.49 13.77 -17.96
CA MET A 145 -19.66 15.22 -17.81
C MET A 145 -20.49 15.80 -18.95
N PRO A 146 -21.81 15.51 -18.98
CA PRO A 146 -22.71 16.03 -20.01
C PRO A 146 -22.80 17.56 -19.88
N GLY A 147 -22.44 18.28 -20.95
CA GLY A 147 -22.47 19.74 -21.01
C GLY A 147 -21.06 20.40 -21.01
N GLU A 148 -20.00 19.65 -20.77
CA GLU A 148 -18.64 20.13 -20.92
C GLU A 148 -18.00 19.59 -22.21
N ASP A 149 -17.07 20.34 -22.79
CA ASP A 149 -16.30 19.87 -23.94
C ASP A 149 -15.23 18.87 -23.44
N ALA A 150 -15.47 17.59 -23.69
CA ALA A 150 -14.56 16.51 -23.26
C ALA A 150 -13.13 16.68 -23.81
N ALA A 151 -12.97 17.29 -24.99
CA ALA A 151 -11.66 17.55 -25.55
C ALA A 151 -10.92 18.66 -24.77
N GLU A 152 -11.63 19.70 -24.35
CA GLU A 152 -11.07 20.77 -23.53
C GLU A 152 -10.71 20.27 -22.13
N VAL A 153 -11.58 19.49 -21.48
CA VAL A 153 -11.31 18.86 -20.20
C VAL A 153 -10.07 17.94 -20.28
N SER A 154 -9.96 17.14 -21.33
CA SER A 154 -8.80 16.30 -21.58
C SER A 154 -7.50 17.11 -21.67
N ARG A 155 -7.51 18.24 -22.39
CA ARG A 155 -6.35 19.15 -22.48
C ARG A 155 -5.97 19.72 -21.13
N GLN A 156 -6.94 20.20 -20.35
CA GLN A 156 -6.71 20.76 -19.01
C GLN A 156 -6.09 19.72 -18.08
N VAL A 157 -6.59 18.47 -18.09
CA VAL A 157 -6.02 17.37 -17.31
C VAL A 157 -4.59 17.07 -17.72
N ILE A 158 -4.30 17.01 -19.03
CA ILE A 158 -2.94 16.78 -19.54
C ILE A 158 -1.99 17.92 -19.11
N ASP A 159 -2.43 19.17 -19.17
CA ASP A 159 -1.60 20.30 -18.75
C ASP A 159 -1.36 20.35 -17.23
N LEU A 160 -2.35 19.95 -16.43
CA LEU A 160 -2.18 19.72 -15.00
C LEU A 160 -1.13 18.61 -14.75
N LEU A 161 -1.24 17.47 -15.43
CA LEU A 161 -0.27 16.38 -15.29
C LEU A 161 1.16 16.79 -15.64
N LYS A 162 1.35 17.64 -16.66
CA LYS A 162 2.67 18.21 -17.03
C LYS A 162 3.25 19.09 -15.94
N SER A 163 2.42 19.73 -15.12
CA SER A 163 2.85 20.62 -14.04
C SER A 163 3.28 19.88 -12.78
N ILE A 164 2.92 18.59 -12.64
CA ILE A 164 3.20 17.79 -11.46
C ILE A 164 4.69 17.42 -11.41
N SER A 165 5.35 17.75 -10.31
CA SER A 165 6.73 17.35 -10.09
C SER A 165 6.84 15.86 -9.71
N PRO A 166 8.00 15.20 -9.94
CA PRO A 166 8.21 13.79 -9.57
C PRO A 166 7.92 13.49 -8.09
N ILE A 167 8.23 14.42 -7.19
CA ILE A 167 7.96 14.25 -5.75
C ILE A 167 6.47 14.33 -5.44
N GLN A 168 5.73 15.24 -6.09
CA GLN A 168 4.28 15.35 -5.95
C GLN A 168 3.60 14.08 -6.46
N LEU A 169 3.99 13.59 -7.63
CA LEU A 169 3.46 12.36 -8.21
C LEU A 169 3.72 11.16 -7.28
N THR A 170 4.93 11.05 -6.73
CA THR A 170 5.27 10.00 -5.76
C THR A 170 4.40 10.09 -4.50
N PHE A 171 4.15 11.30 -4.01
CA PHE A 171 3.32 11.51 -2.83
C PHE A 171 1.86 11.11 -3.07
N GLU A 172 1.30 11.42 -4.24
CA GLU A 172 -0.04 10.95 -4.63
C GLU A 172 -0.12 9.42 -4.64
N PHE A 173 0.84 8.75 -5.28
CA PHE A 173 0.90 7.30 -5.26
C PHE A 173 1.07 6.73 -3.85
N LEU A 174 1.86 7.37 -2.98
CA LEU A 174 2.00 6.97 -1.58
C LEU A 174 0.66 7.04 -0.85
N VAL A 175 -0.09 8.13 -1.00
CA VAL A 175 -1.41 8.28 -0.37
C VAL A 175 -2.36 7.19 -0.84
N TYR A 176 -2.44 6.92 -2.15
CA TYR A 176 -3.25 5.82 -2.68
C TYR A 176 -2.81 4.46 -2.15
N ASN A 177 -1.51 4.16 -2.12
CA ASN A 177 -0.98 2.91 -1.59
C ASN A 177 -1.31 2.73 -0.10
N LEU A 178 -1.25 3.81 0.70
CA LEU A 178 -1.65 3.78 2.11
C LEU A 178 -3.14 3.52 2.27
N MET A 179 -3.99 4.21 1.50
CA MET A 179 -5.45 4.00 1.53
C MET A 179 -5.82 2.57 1.14
N PHE A 180 -5.29 2.07 0.02
CA PHE A 180 -5.52 0.68 -0.40
C PHE A 180 -4.96 -0.31 0.59
N GLY A 181 -3.77 -0.07 1.14
CA GLY A 181 -3.17 -0.91 2.16
C GLY A 181 -4.02 -1.02 3.43
N PHE A 182 -4.62 0.09 3.87
CA PHE A 182 -5.55 0.11 4.99
C PHE A 182 -6.81 -0.73 4.71
N LEU A 183 -7.38 -0.63 3.52
CA LEU A 183 -8.53 -1.44 3.10
C LEU A 183 -8.16 -2.92 2.99
N LEU A 184 -7.01 -3.24 2.38
CA LEU A 184 -6.52 -4.61 2.24
C LEU A 184 -6.12 -5.25 3.56
N ALA A 185 -5.84 -4.46 4.60
CA ALA A 185 -5.57 -4.97 5.93
C ALA A 185 -6.77 -5.71 6.55
N ILE A 186 -8.01 -5.38 6.15
CA ILE A 186 -9.22 -6.03 6.66
C ILE A 186 -9.29 -7.52 6.28
N PRO A 187 -9.23 -7.90 4.99
CA PRO A 187 -9.30 -9.31 4.59
C PRO A 187 -8.03 -10.11 4.94
N THR A 188 -6.90 -9.46 5.24
CA THR A 188 -5.64 -10.13 5.60
C THR A 188 -5.49 -10.41 7.10
N ALA A 189 -6.29 -9.79 7.95
CA ALA A 189 -6.28 -9.93 9.41
C ALA A 189 -6.89 -11.25 9.88
#